data_05b3121c073445e68e3e7f33fe4777a2
#
_entry.id   05b3121c073445e68e3e7f33fe4777a2
#
_cell.length_a   1.000
_cell.length_b   1.000
_cell.length_c   1.000
_cell.angle_alpha   90.00
_cell.angle_beta   90.00
_cell.angle_gamma   90.00
#
_symmetry.space_group_name_H-M   'P 1'
#
loop_
_entity.id
_entity.type
_entity.pdbx_description
1 polymer ?
#
loop_
_entity_poly.entity_id
_entity_poly.type
_entity_poly.pdbx_seq_one_letter_code
_entity_poly.pdbx_strand_id
1 'polypeptide(L)'
;SCEIHLSGETGEVNSEMLKMFRRFPLKRLIFHRKNTFRDMQSVIASQREVEKQAGIRPEAGMEFEAFVLNEMCQFTGAFCNSLHCDEMGYLCRVSYWLGTVRNGDAVPEKIMALQEQAWDQEPDLKAYDESGYLCGETGCGLCALYQLKQAGITHLKLVGRGNYVDHMEKDIRNLRKALEILDAAENEREFKCTLKRIVFPAGCSERCYYQ
;
A
#
# COMPACT_ATOMS: atom_id res chain seq x y z
N SER A 1 -8.53 8.04 26.52
CA SER A 1 -8.85 8.72 25.25
C SER A 1 -8.35 7.86 24.10
N CYS A 2 -9.13 7.75 23.03
CA CYS A 2 -8.71 7.02 21.84
C CYS A 2 -8.10 8.01 20.85
N GLU A 3 -7.05 7.59 20.12
CA GLU A 3 -6.52 8.30 18.97
C GLU A 3 -7.35 8.00 17.72
N ILE A 4 -7.58 8.99 16.88
CA ILE A 4 -8.31 8.82 15.62
C ILE A 4 -7.30 8.80 14.49
N HIS A 5 -7.29 7.72 13.72
CA HIS A 5 -6.49 7.55 12.52
C HIS A 5 -7.41 7.56 11.29
N LEU A 6 -7.10 8.43 10.33
CA LEU A 6 -7.82 8.47 9.05
C LEU A 6 -7.22 7.44 8.10
N SER A 7 -8.02 6.45 7.73
CA SER A 7 -7.58 5.39 6.83
C SER A 7 -7.47 5.88 5.38
N GLY A 8 -6.47 5.41 4.64
CA GLY A 8 -6.37 5.61 3.19
C GLY A 8 -7.58 5.06 2.41
N GLU A 9 -8.33 4.14 3.02
CA GLU A 9 -9.56 3.59 2.45
C GLU A 9 -10.75 4.58 2.48
N THR A 10 -10.62 5.74 3.11
CA THR A 10 -11.62 6.82 3.04
C THR A 10 -11.57 7.59 1.72
N GLY A 11 -10.59 7.29 0.85
CA GLY A 11 -10.41 7.97 -0.43
C GLY A 11 -9.75 9.34 -0.31
N GLU A 12 -9.10 9.62 0.83
CA GLU A 12 -8.34 10.85 1.04
C GLU A 12 -7.08 10.83 0.18
N VAL A 13 -6.98 11.77 -0.77
CA VAL A 13 -5.92 11.80 -1.77
C VAL A 13 -5.19 13.15 -1.89
N ASN A 14 -5.70 14.22 -1.27
CA ASN A 14 -5.12 15.56 -1.36
C ASN A 14 -5.39 16.44 -0.14
N SER A 15 -4.73 17.60 -0.08
CA SER A 15 -4.85 18.55 1.03
C SER A 15 -6.24 19.13 1.21
N GLU A 16 -7.03 19.25 0.15
CA GLU A 16 -8.40 19.79 0.24
C GLU A 16 -9.33 18.79 0.93
N MET A 17 -9.18 17.51 0.64
CA MET A 17 -9.91 16.45 1.35
C MET A 17 -9.51 16.41 2.82
N LEU A 18 -8.21 16.53 3.13
CA LEU A 18 -7.76 16.57 4.51
C LEU A 18 -8.39 17.74 5.30
N LYS A 19 -8.61 18.91 4.67
CA LYS A 19 -9.29 20.04 5.32
C LYS A 19 -10.68 19.68 5.86
N MET A 20 -11.41 18.82 5.16
CA MET A 20 -12.74 18.36 5.59
C MET A 20 -12.67 17.55 6.90
N PHE A 21 -11.59 16.82 7.08
CA PHE A 21 -11.37 15.96 8.26
C PHE A 21 -10.70 16.67 9.44
N ARG A 22 -10.10 17.86 9.24
CA ARG A 22 -9.44 18.64 10.31
C ARG A 22 -10.38 19.05 11.47
N ARG A 23 -11.69 18.98 11.25
CA ARG A 23 -12.69 19.18 12.33
C ARG A 23 -12.64 18.06 13.39
N PHE A 24 -12.01 16.94 13.10
CA PHE A 24 -11.80 15.84 14.03
C PHE A 24 -10.37 15.89 14.59
N PRO A 25 -10.15 15.45 15.84
CA PRO A 25 -8.82 15.40 16.43
C PRO A 25 -8.01 14.23 15.87
N LEU A 26 -7.63 14.35 14.60
CA LEU A 26 -6.86 13.32 13.91
C LEU A 26 -5.43 13.29 14.44
N LYS A 27 -4.98 12.11 14.83
CA LYS A 27 -3.59 11.86 15.22
C LYS A 27 -2.75 11.41 14.02
N ARG A 28 -3.33 10.62 13.11
CA ARG A 28 -2.59 10.05 11.98
C ARG A 28 -3.43 10.04 10.70
N LEU A 29 -2.77 10.35 9.58
CA LEU A 29 -3.27 10.14 8.23
C LEU A 29 -2.50 8.97 7.59
N ILE A 30 -3.23 7.99 7.07
CA ILE A 30 -2.70 6.86 6.33
C ILE A 30 -2.94 7.12 4.84
N PHE A 31 -1.88 7.35 4.09
CA PHE A 31 -1.97 7.57 2.65
C PHE A 31 -2.43 6.33 1.90
N HIS A 32 -3.24 6.54 0.88
CA HIS A 32 -3.60 5.48 -0.04
C HIS A 32 -2.40 5.09 -0.92
N ARG A 33 -2.33 3.82 -1.34
CA ARG A 33 -1.23 3.27 -2.16
C ARG A 33 -1.06 3.96 -3.53
N LYS A 34 -2.09 4.66 -4.00
CA LYS A 34 -2.06 5.41 -5.27
C LYS A 34 -1.59 6.85 -5.14
N ASN A 35 -1.37 7.35 -3.91
CA ASN A 35 -0.77 8.66 -3.74
C ASN A 35 0.67 8.66 -4.25
N THR A 36 1.00 9.64 -5.07
CA THR A 36 2.39 9.87 -5.48
C THR A 36 3.20 10.53 -4.36
N PHE A 37 4.52 10.48 -4.44
CA PHE A 37 5.38 11.22 -3.48
C PHE A 37 5.06 12.72 -3.46
N ARG A 38 4.74 13.29 -4.62
CA ARG A 38 4.36 14.69 -4.74
C ARG A 38 3.06 15.00 -4.00
N ASP A 39 2.07 14.13 -4.09
CA ASP A 39 0.81 14.27 -3.35
C ASP A 39 1.06 14.22 -1.85
N MET A 40 1.83 13.21 -1.38
CA MET A 40 2.19 13.08 0.03
C MET A 40 2.92 14.32 0.54
N GLN A 41 3.93 14.80 -0.17
CA GLN A 41 4.69 16.01 0.18
C GLN A 41 3.78 17.23 0.27
N SER A 42 2.87 17.41 -0.70
CA SER A 42 1.92 18.53 -0.73
C SER A 42 0.97 18.50 0.47
N VAL A 43 0.41 17.34 0.77
CA VAL A 43 -0.49 17.14 1.93
C VAL A 43 0.24 17.40 3.23
N ILE A 44 1.42 16.84 3.40
CA ILE A 44 2.26 17.00 4.60
C ILE A 44 2.65 18.45 4.79
N ALA A 45 3.14 19.12 3.74
CA ALA A 45 3.51 20.52 3.80
C ALA A 45 2.32 21.43 4.19
N SER A 46 1.15 21.19 3.59
CA SER A 46 -0.08 21.91 3.93
C SER A 46 -0.48 21.71 5.39
N GLN A 47 -0.33 20.50 5.92
CA GLN A 47 -0.66 20.21 7.32
C GLN A 47 0.35 20.85 8.28
N ARG A 48 1.64 20.77 7.98
CA ARG A 48 2.72 21.39 8.80
C ARG A 48 2.57 22.91 8.88
N GLU A 49 2.13 23.55 7.79
CA GLU A 49 1.87 24.99 7.81
C GLU A 49 0.72 25.36 8.76
N VAL A 50 -0.37 24.58 8.75
CA VAL A 50 -1.50 24.77 9.69
C VAL A 50 -1.06 24.55 11.13
N GLU A 51 -0.28 23.53 11.40
CA GLU A 51 0.24 23.22 12.73
C GLU A 51 1.17 24.33 13.25
N LYS A 52 2.04 24.84 12.39
CA LYS A 52 2.92 25.97 12.70
C LYS A 52 2.12 27.24 13.07
N GLN A 53 1.09 27.55 12.31
CA GLN A 53 0.20 28.69 12.58
C GLN A 53 -0.57 28.52 13.91
N ALA A 54 -0.88 27.29 14.28
CA ALA A 54 -1.52 26.94 15.55
C ALA A 54 -0.53 26.80 16.74
N GLY A 55 0.77 27.01 16.51
CA GLY A 55 1.80 26.85 17.55
C GLY A 55 2.05 25.40 17.99
N ILE A 56 1.65 24.42 17.17
CA ILE A 56 1.84 23.01 17.45
C ILE A 56 3.30 22.63 17.07
N ARG A 57 4.01 22.03 18.01
CA ARG A 57 5.35 21.53 17.76
C ARG A 57 5.32 20.32 16.84
N PRO A 58 6.34 20.09 16.00
CA PRO A 58 6.38 18.95 15.05
C PRO A 58 6.13 17.59 15.69
N GLU A 59 6.64 17.36 16.90
CA GLU A 59 6.51 16.09 17.63
C GLU A 59 5.08 15.83 18.14
N ALA A 60 4.30 16.90 18.31
CA ALA A 60 2.90 16.84 18.73
C ALA A 60 1.93 16.91 17.54
N GLY A 61 2.44 17.14 16.35
CA GLY A 61 1.64 17.27 15.13
C GLY A 61 1.08 15.93 14.63
N MET A 62 0.39 16.01 13.50
CA MET A 62 -0.19 14.83 12.84
C MET A 62 0.92 13.90 12.32
N GLU A 63 0.72 12.62 12.50
CA GLU A 63 1.58 11.57 11.96
C GLU A 63 1.12 11.18 10.56
N PHE A 64 2.08 10.71 9.73
CA PHE A 64 1.80 10.30 8.36
C PHE A 64 2.29 8.87 8.13
N GLU A 65 1.40 8.03 7.62
CA GLU A 65 1.67 6.61 7.41
C GLU A 65 1.53 6.25 5.94
N ALA A 66 2.44 5.43 5.41
CA ALA A 66 2.40 4.92 4.05
C ALA A 66 2.56 3.40 4.03
N PHE A 67 1.97 2.76 3.04
CA PHE A 67 2.10 1.32 2.84
C PHE A 67 3.52 0.96 2.41
N VAL A 68 4.04 -0.17 2.87
CA VAL A 68 5.41 -0.61 2.55
C VAL A 68 5.47 -2.05 2.06
N LEU A 69 4.65 -2.96 2.56
CA LEU A 69 4.62 -4.36 2.16
C LEU A 69 3.21 -4.92 2.13
N ASN A 70 3.01 -5.80 1.15
CA ASN A 70 1.84 -6.64 0.92
C ASN A 70 0.54 -5.90 0.58
N GLU A 71 -0.36 -6.63 -0.10
CA GLU A 71 -1.70 -6.21 -0.47
C GLU A 71 -1.77 -4.98 -1.40
N MET A 72 -1.40 -5.20 -2.68
CA MET A 72 -1.65 -4.21 -3.72
C MET A 72 -3.14 -4.19 -4.07
N CYS A 73 -3.88 -3.20 -3.54
CA CYS A 73 -5.27 -3.01 -3.89
C CYS A 73 -5.42 -2.20 -5.19
N GLN A 74 -6.27 -2.67 -6.10
CA GLN A 74 -6.57 -2.01 -7.36
C GLN A 74 -7.59 -0.87 -7.21
N PHE A 75 -8.37 -0.89 -6.13
CA PHE A 75 -9.44 0.06 -5.89
C PHE A 75 -9.04 1.09 -4.84
N THR A 76 -9.60 2.27 -4.95
CA THR A 76 -9.63 3.24 -3.85
C THR A 76 -10.79 2.88 -2.92
N GLY A 77 -10.58 2.94 -1.62
CA GLY A 77 -11.50 2.44 -0.61
C GLY A 77 -12.94 2.91 -0.75
N ALA A 78 -13.15 4.22 -1.01
CA ALA A 78 -14.48 4.79 -1.19
C ALA A 78 -15.27 4.19 -2.36
N PHE A 79 -14.61 3.56 -3.33
CA PHE A 79 -15.21 2.91 -4.49
C PHE A 79 -15.14 1.38 -4.44
N CYS A 80 -14.58 0.82 -3.36
CA CYS A 80 -14.54 -0.62 -3.17
C CYS A 80 -15.81 -1.10 -2.48
N ASN A 81 -16.65 -1.80 -3.22
CA ASN A 81 -17.85 -2.48 -2.70
C ASN A 81 -17.58 -3.94 -2.30
N SER A 82 -16.30 -4.33 -2.23
CA SER A 82 -15.91 -5.69 -1.89
C SER A 82 -15.92 -5.88 -0.36
N LEU A 83 -16.64 -6.86 0.09
CA LEU A 83 -16.55 -7.34 1.47
C LEU A 83 -15.27 -8.16 1.60
N HIS A 84 -14.35 -7.72 2.44
CA HIS A 84 -13.13 -8.45 2.77
C HIS A 84 -13.46 -9.53 3.81
N CYS A 85 -14.33 -10.46 3.45
CA CYS A 85 -14.66 -11.61 4.28
C CYS A 85 -14.21 -12.90 3.59
N ASP A 86 -13.85 -13.88 4.38
CA ASP A 86 -13.30 -15.14 3.91
C ASP A 86 -14.33 -15.99 3.14
N GLU A 87 -15.63 -15.77 3.41
CA GLU A 87 -16.72 -16.57 2.86
C GLU A 87 -17.04 -16.25 1.40
N MET A 88 -16.87 -14.99 0.98
CA MET A 88 -17.26 -14.51 -0.35
C MET A 88 -16.07 -14.31 -1.30
N GLY A 89 -14.87 -14.35 -0.78
CA GLY A 89 -13.66 -13.95 -1.49
C GLY A 89 -13.61 -12.45 -1.80
N TYR A 90 -12.53 -12.04 -2.46
CA TYR A 90 -12.35 -10.63 -2.82
C TYR A 90 -12.83 -10.40 -4.25
N LEU A 91 -13.86 -9.58 -4.46
CA LEU A 91 -14.32 -9.23 -5.80
C LEU A 91 -13.21 -8.66 -6.71
N CYS A 92 -12.20 -8.03 -6.12
CA CYS A 92 -11.03 -7.52 -6.85
C CYS A 92 -10.10 -8.61 -7.41
N ARG A 93 -10.24 -9.85 -6.98
CA ARG A 93 -9.50 -11.01 -7.52
C ARG A 93 -10.29 -11.79 -8.56
N VAL A 94 -11.57 -11.48 -8.73
CA VAL A 94 -12.41 -12.08 -9.74
C VAL A 94 -12.15 -11.38 -11.07
N SER A 95 -11.90 -12.16 -12.11
CA SER A 95 -11.80 -11.61 -13.47
C SER A 95 -13.15 -11.02 -13.87
N TYR A 96 -13.15 -9.80 -14.40
CA TYR A 96 -14.36 -9.14 -14.87
C TYR A 96 -14.13 -8.48 -16.22
N TRP A 97 -15.22 -8.34 -16.96
CA TRP A 97 -15.24 -7.66 -18.24
C TRP A 97 -16.05 -6.39 -18.12
N LEU A 98 -15.54 -5.32 -18.72
CA LEU A 98 -16.29 -4.07 -18.83
C LEU A 98 -17.18 -4.15 -20.08
N GLY A 99 -18.49 -4.02 -19.88
CA GLY A 99 -19.46 -4.03 -20.97
C GLY A 99 -20.74 -3.32 -20.57
N THR A 100 -21.55 -2.99 -21.56
CA THR A 100 -22.88 -2.43 -21.34
C THR A 100 -23.90 -3.57 -21.39
N VAL A 101 -24.53 -3.84 -20.24
CA VAL A 101 -25.67 -4.79 -20.17
C VAL A 101 -26.92 -3.95 -20.06
N ARG A 102 -27.89 -4.19 -20.99
CA ARG A 102 -29.20 -3.57 -20.87
C ARG A 102 -30.03 -4.33 -19.85
N ASN A 103 -30.94 -3.63 -19.18
CA ASN A 103 -31.80 -4.24 -18.17
C ASN A 103 -32.58 -5.43 -18.79
N GLY A 104 -32.39 -6.64 -18.26
CA GLY A 104 -33.00 -7.87 -18.74
C GLY A 104 -32.15 -8.71 -19.69
N ASP A 105 -30.97 -8.24 -20.12
CA ASP A 105 -30.08 -9.06 -20.94
C ASP A 105 -29.36 -10.10 -20.08
N ALA A 106 -29.27 -11.33 -20.54
CA ALA A 106 -28.44 -12.35 -19.92
C ALA A 106 -26.95 -12.06 -20.17
N VAL A 107 -26.10 -12.36 -19.19
CA VAL A 107 -24.64 -12.32 -19.37
C VAL A 107 -24.28 -13.31 -20.49
N PRO A 108 -23.54 -12.88 -21.54
CA PRO A 108 -23.17 -13.78 -22.62
C PRO A 108 -22.43 -15.03 -22.10
N GLU A 109 -22.85 -16.21 -22.56
CA GLU A 109 -22.30 -17.51 -22.15
C GLU A 109 -20.75 -17.57 -22.29
N LYS A 110 -20.21 -16.93 -23.34
CA LYS A 110 -18.76 -16.78 -23.56
C LYS A 110 -18.04 -16.08 -22.40
N ILE A 111 -18.69 -15.12 -21.75
CA ILE A 111 -18.11 -14.39 -20.59
C ILE A 111 -18.12 -15.29 -19.36
N MET A 112 -19.16 -16.08 -19.16
CA MET A 112 -19.23 -17.06 -18.07
C MET A 112 -18.17 -18.14 -18.21
N ALA A 113 -17.98 -18.69 -19.42
CA ALA A 113 -16.94 -19.68 -19.69
C ALA A 113 -15.52 -19.16 -19.47
N LEU A 114 -15.23 -17.88 -19.77
CA LEU A 114 -13.96 -17.25 -19.49
C LEU A 114 -13.72 -17.00 -17.99
N GLN A 115 -14.78 -16.75 -17.23
CA GLN A 115 -14.68 -16.66 -15.77
C GLN A 115 -14.35 -18.02 -15.16
N GLU A 116 -15.00 -19.08 -15.57
CA GLU A 116 -14.71 -20.45 -15.11
C GLU A 116 -13.26 -20.84 -15.40
N GLN A 117 -12.75 -20.57 -16.60
CA GLN A 117 -11.35 -20.82 -16.95
C GLN A 117 -10.35 -20.00 -16.11
N ALA A 118 -10.69 -18.77 -15.71
CA ALA A 118 -9.82 -17.94 -14.89
C ALA A 118 -9.75 -18.43 -13.42
N TRP A 119 -10.76 -19.14 -12.93
CA TRP A 119 -10.76 -19.72 -11.58
C TRP A 119 -9.90 -20.97 -11.48
N ASP A 120 -9.76 -21.73 -12.58
CA ASP A 120 -8.97 -22.95 -12.65
C ASP A 120 -7.46 -22.71 -12.90
N GLN A 121 -7.06 -21.46 -13.17
CA GLN A 121 -5.66 -21.12 -13.34
C GLN A 121 -5.00 -20.91 -11.97
N GLU A 122 -4.26 -21.89 -11.52
CA GLU A 122 -3.31 -21.69 -10.41
C GLU A 122 -2.32 -20.57 -10.78
N PRO A 123 -2.00 -19.67 -9.85
CA PRO A 123 -0.99 -18.65 -10.09
C PRO A 123 0.33 -19.31 -10.45
N ASP A 124 1.04 -18.75 -11.45
CA ASP A 124 2.32 -19.25 -11.91
C ASP A 124 3.38 -19.15 -10.78
N LEU A 125 3.63 -20.25 -10.11
CA LEU A 125 4.44 -20.37 -8.90
C LEU A 125 5.96 -20.30 -9.15
N LYS A 126 6.43 -19.89 -10.33
CA LYS A 126 7.81 -20.05 -10.78
C LYS A 126 8.85 -19.11 -10.15
N ALA A 127 8.46 -18.20 -9.27
CA ALA A 127 9.38 -17.21 -8.70
C ALA A 127 9.62 -17.38 -7.19
N TYR A 128 9.25 -18.51 -6.61
CA TYR A 128 9.35 -18.71 -5.16
C TYR A 128 10.70 -19.30 -4.75
N ASP A 129 11.21 -18.87 -3.59
CA ASP A 129 12.34 -19.55 -2.94
C ASP A 129 11.91 -20.92 -2.38
N GLU A 130 12.82 -21.65 -1.71
CA GLU A 130 12.52 -22.96 -1.12
C GLU A 130 11.35 -22.93 -0.12
N SER A 131 11.02 -21.75 0.43
CA SER A 131 9.84 -21.56 1.29
C SER A 131 8.57 -21.20 0.51
N GLY A 132 8.66 -21.03 -0.83
CA GLY A 132 7.54 -20.67 -1.68
C GLY A 132 7.02 -19.24 -1.48
N TYR A 133 7.82 -18.31 -0.93
CA TYR A 133 7.41 -16.93 -0.71
C TYR A 133 8.45 -15.92 -1.15
N LEU A 134 8.02 -14.95 -1.94
CA LEU A 134 8.81 -13.80 -2.37
C LEU A 134 8.36 -12.53 -1.60
N CYS A 135 9.29 -11.90 -0.88
CA CYS A 135 9.01 -10.69 -0.11
C CYS A 135 8.31 -9.62 -0.96
N GLY A 136 7.18 -9.12 -0.47
CA GLY A 136 6.37 -8.14 -1.18
C GLY A 136 5.68 -8.68 -2.44
N GLU A 137 5.40 -9.98 -2.51
CA GLU A 137 4.74 -10.64 -3.64
C GLU A 137 3.43 -9.99 -4.05
N THR A 138 2.65 -9.53 -3.08
CA THR A 138 1.38 -8.85 -3.32
C THR A 138 1.48 -7.32 -3.27
N GLY A 139 2.69 -6.78 -3.13
CA GLY A 139 2.97 -5.35 -3.14
C GLY A 139 4.22 -5.00 -2.33
N CYS A 140 5.09 -4.17 -2.90
CA CYS A 140 6.37 -3.81 -2.30
C CYS A 140 6.67 -2.31 -2.44
N GLY A 141 7.04 -1.67 -1.33
CA GLY A 141 7.49 -0.28 -1.25
C GLY A 141 8.91 -0.12 -0.69
N LEU A 142 9.67 -1.23 -0.51
CA LEU A 142 10.96 -1.16 0.15
C LEU A 142 11.97 -0.25 -0.58
N CYS A 143 12.00 -0.28 -1.92
CA CYS A 143 12.87 0.60 -2.70
C CYS A 143 12.50 2.09 -2.59
N ALA A 144 11.31 2.40 -2.12
CA ALA A 144 10.78 3.75 -1.99
C ALA A 144 11.02 4.37 -0.60
N LEU A 145 11.58 3.63 0.37
CA LEU A 145 11.74 4.09 1.74
C LEU A 145 12.52 5.40 1.84
N TYR A 146 13.54 5.60 1.01
CA TYR A 146 14.29 6.85 0.98
C TYR A 146 13.38 8.04 0.62
N GLN A 147 12.59 7.89 -0.44
CA GLN A 147 11.65 8.93 -0.90
C GLN A 147 10.51 9.15 0.10
N LEU A 148 9.99 8.09 0.74
CA LEU A 148 8.99 8.20 1.80
C LEU A 148 9.53 8.98 3.01
N LYS A 149 10.77 8.71 3.44
CA LYS A 149 11.46 9.46 4.50
C LYS A 149 11.59 10.94 4.12
N GLN A 150 12.02 11.24 2.89
CA GLN A 150 12.15 12.61 2.38
C GLN A 150 10.79 13.33 2.24
N ALA A 151 9.73 12.59 1.95
CA ALA A 151 8.37 13.14 1.90
C ALA A 151 7.81 13.50 3.28
N GLY A 152 8.42 13.01 4.37
CA GLY A 152 7.97 13.26 5.75
C GLY A 152 7.06 12.18 6.31
N ILE A 153 7.07 10.98 5.72
CA ILE A 153 6.37 9.81 6.26
C ILE A 153 7.04 9.39 7.57
N THR A 154 6.25 9.22 8.61
CA THR A 154 6.69 8.88 9.97
C THR A 154 6.42 7.42 10.34
N HIS A 155 5.47 6.78 9.67
CA HIS A 155 5.00 5.44 9.96
C HIS A 155 4.89 4.60 8.68
N LEU A 156 5.20 3.32 8.81
CA LEU A 156 5.13 2.35 7.72
C LEU A 156 4.08 1.29 8.01
N LYS A 157 3.20 1.05 7.04
CA LYS A 157 2.12 0.07 7.17
C LYS A 157 2.47 -1.23 6.46
N LEU A 158 2.56 -2.31 7.24
CA LEU A 158 2.58 -3.67 6.71
C LEU A 158 1.15 -4.20 6.72
N VAL A 159 0.79 -4.86 5.64
CA VAL A 159 -0.47 -5.58 5.52
C VAL A 159 -0.16 -7.08 5.48
N GLY A 160 -1.14 -7.93 5.71
CA GLY A 160 -0.91 -9.38 5.64
C GLY A 160 -1.52 -10.18 6.79
N ARG A 161 -2.61 -9.71 7.39
CA ARG A 161 -3.31 -10.43 8.47
C ARG A 161 -3.75 -11.85 8.07
N GLY A 162 -3.92 -12.11 6.77
CA GLY A 162 -4.21 -13.43 6.23
C GLY A 162 -2.97 -14.18 5.71
N ASN A 163 -1.77 -13.63 5.84
CA ASN A 163 -0.55 -14.29 5.42
C ASN A 163 -0.09 -15.34 6.44
N TYR A 164 0.65 -16.34 5.96
CA TYR A 164 1.32 -17.28 6.85
C TYR A 164 2.34 -16.58 7.74
N VAL A 165 2.53 -17.11 8.94
CA VAL A 165 3.42 -16.53 9.96
C VAL A 165 4.87 -16.41 9.44
N ASP A 166 5.35 -17.44 8.75
CA ASP A 166 6.70 -17.46 8.19
C ASP A 166 6.92 -16.38 7.12
N HIS A 167 5.89 -16.09 6.31
CA HIS A 167 5.92 -15.01 5.34
C HIS A 167 5.99 -13.65 6.03
N MET A 168 5.19 -13.44 7.08
CA MET A 168 5.21 -12.22 7.87
C MET A 168 6.55 -12.02 8.59
N GLU A 169 7.14 -13.08 9.12
CA GLU A 169 8.46 -13.02 9.74
C GLU A 169 9.53 -12.58 8.74
N LYS A 170 9.52 -13.16 7.53
CA LYS A 170 10.44 -12.79 6.44
C LYS A 170 10.28 -11.33 6.02
N ASP A 171 9.04 -10.86 5.90
CA ASP A 171 8.75 -9.47 5.55
C ASP A 171 9.26 -8.50 6.61
N ILE A 172 9.04 -8.79 7.88
CA ILE A 172 9.52 -7.97 9.00
C ILE A 172 11.04 -7.94 9.03
N ARG A 173 11.71 -9.07 8.83
CA ARG A 173 13.18 -9.15 8.76
C ARG A 173 13.74 -8.31 7.60
N ASN A 174 13.12 -8.42 6.42
CA ASN A 174 13.52 -7.67 5.24
C ASN A 174 13.28 -6.16 5.41
N LEU A 175 12.15 -5.78 6.00
CA LEU A 175 11.88 -4.38 6.31
C LEU A 175 12.89 -3.82 7.32
N ARG A 176 13.18 -4.57 8.39
CA ARG A 176 14.19 -4.17 9.37
C ARG A 176 15.55 -3.94 8.71
N LYS A 177 15.97 -4.89 7.85
CA LYS A 177 17.22 -4.78 7.11
C LYS A 177 17.22 -3.58 6.16
N ALA A 178 16.10 -3.32 5.49
CA ALA A 178 15.94 -2.15 4.62
C ALA A 178 16.05 -0.82 5.40
N LEU A 179 15.53 -0.76 6.62
CA LEU A 179 15.66 0.42 7.49
C LEU A 179 17.11 0.63 7.97
N GLU A 180 17.82 -0.44 8.32
CA GLU A 180 19.25 -0.35 8.66
C GLU A 180 20.08 0.20 7.49
N ILE A 181 19.80 -0.25 6.27
CA ILE A 181 20.45 0.25 5.05
C ILE A 181 20.07 1.71 4.79
N LEU A 182 18.80 2.08 5.01
CA LEU A 182 18.31 3.45 4.84
C LEU A 182 19.02 4.44 5.79
N ASP A 183 19.26 4.03 7.02
CA ASP A 183 19.92 4.88 8.00
C ASP A 183 21.42 5.06 7.74
N ALA A 184 22.05 4.09 7.05
CA ALA A 184 23.46 4.14 6.66
C ALA A 184 23.71 4.82 5.31
N ALA A 185 22.68 4.97 4.46
CA ALA A 185 22.83 5.48 3.11
C ALA A 185 22.91 7.00 3.04
N GLU A 186 23.90 7.52 2.31
CA GLU A 186 24.06 8.97 2.11
C GLU A 186 23.07 9.55 1.09
N ASN A 187 22.61 8.72 0.14
CA ASN A 187 21.71 9.15 -0.91
C ASN A 187 20.82 8.00 -1.42
N GLU A 188 19.79 8.36 -2.19
CA GLU A 188 18.80 7.42 -2.72
C GLU A 188 19.42 6.32 -3.61
N ARG A 189 20.40 6.68 -4.45
CA ARG A 189 21.04 5.72 -5.36
C ARG A 189 21.81 4.65 -4.59
N GLU A 190 22.56 5.07 -3.60
CA GLU A 190 23.30 4.16 -2.71
C GLU A 190 22.34 3.25 -1.95
N PHE A 191 21.30 3.82 -1.36
CA PHE A 191 20.24 3.06 -0.71
C PHE A 191 19.67 1.98 -1.61
N LYS A 192 19.18 2.34 -2.81
CA LYS A 192 18.55 1.40 -3.74
C LYS A 192 19.52 0.31 -4.21
N CYS A 193 20.77 0.65 -4.52
CA CYS A 193 21.79 -0.32 -4.93
C CYS A 193 22.10 -1.32 -3.82
N THR A 194 22.31 -0.83 -2.61
CA THR A 194 22.64 -1.67 -1.45
C THR A 194 21.45 -2.55 -1.05
N LEU A 195 20.24 -1.97 -1.04
CA LEU A 195 19.00 -2.71 -0.76
C LEU A 195 18.81 -3.89 -1.72
N LYS A 196 18.90 -3.64 -3.03
CA LYS A 196 18.73 -4.69 -4.05
C LYS A 196 19.76 -5.81 -3.88
N ARG A 197 21.00 -5.47 -3.62
CA ARG A 197 22.08 -6.45 -3.41
C ARG A 197 21.88 -7.32 -2.16
N ILE A 198 21.40 -6.73 -1.06
CA ILE A 198 21.34 -7.40 0.25
C ILE A 198 19.99 -8.07 0.48
N VAL A 199 18.88 -7.40 0.16
CA VAL A 199 17.53 -7.89 0.44
C VAL A 199 16.96 -8.72 -0.71
N PHE A 200 17.37 -8.42 -1.94
CA PHE A 200 16.85 -9.06 -3.15
C PHE A 200 17.97 -9.66 -4.03
N PRO A 201 18.89 -10.48 -3.51
CA PRO A 201 20.02 -11.00 -4.27
C PRO A 201 19.60 -11.89 -5.44
N ALA A 202 18.45 -12.57 -5.36
CA ALA A 202 17.89 -13.42 -6.40
C ALA A 202 16.82 -12.70 -7.26
N GLY A 203 16.59 -11.42 -7.03
CA GLY A 203 15.51 -10.66 -7.67
C GLY A 203 14.39 -10.29 -6.72
N CYS A 204 13.44 -9.48 -7.17
CA CYS A 204 12.30 -9.03 -6.38
C CYS A 204 10.97 -9.33 -7.10
N SER A 205 9.85 -9.12 -6.40
CA SER A 205 8.50 -9.37 -6.92
C SER A 205 8.09 -8.45 -8.08
N GLU A 206 8.79 -7.33 -8.29
CA GLU A 206 8.43 -6.27 -9.24
C GLU A 206 7.02 -5.67 -9.03
N ARG A 207 6.38 -5.97 -7.91
CA ARG A 207 5.07 -5.46 -7.50
C ARG A 207 5.19 -4.14 -6.75
N CYS A 208 5.82 -3.14 -7.36
CA CYS A 208 6.11 -1.86 -6.71
C CYS A 208 4.84 -1.04 -6.45
N TYR A 209 4.68 -0.50 -5.23
CA TYR A 209 3.62 0.47 -4.93
C TYR A 209 3.87 1.82 -5.58
N TYR A 210 5.12 2.25 -5.53
CA TYR A 210 5.54 3.59 -5.92
C TYR A 210 6.44 3.49 -7.15
N GLN A 211 5.98 4.00 -8.27
CA GLN A 211 6.70 4.04 -9.56
C GLN A 211 6.93 5.49 -9.98
#